data_b0c6d8085a8f68b27dcacc2fded4e424
#
_entry.id   b0c6d8085a8f68b27dcacc2fded4e424
#
_cell.length_a   1.000
_cell.length_b   1.000
_cell.length_c   1.000
_cell.angle_alpha   90.00
_cell.angle_beta   90.00
_cell.angle_gamma   90.00
#
_symmetry.space_group_name_H-M   'P 1'
#
loop_
_entity.id
_entity.type
_entity.pdbx_description
1 polymer ?
#
loop_
_entity_poly.entity_id
_entity_poly.type
_entity_poly.pdbx_seq_one_letter_code
_entity_poly.pdbx_strand_id
1 'polypeptide(L)'
;MELPTICFVFPYLFIGISIILHIVIFLLILKFVPNVEKLPFLWGMINWTIAIGVIFIGVGYFLPLNSDNLKLLKAFIGGIVPPITEDIGRFIVFSFIYKSKNHNFNNSLIFGAGHGGWESICLLLISYIPLLLNFYAIKNAKDEQELKEKELIKTYEIYKNGVPGDEIFGIITRFTGNLFHMAASIIIYRLALNRKEKKYIIYFIVLFISHFANDLTAQLMSIYELSLWLNFVFVGLVLVIIVIACFVWKENNNKEYSDYNYEKKNGMIAMDDYSADRMS
;
A
#
# COMPACT_ATOMS: atom_id res chain seq x y z
N MET A 1 11.40 10.73 -35.48
CA MET A 1 11.18 9.32 -35.04
C MET A 1 9.73 9.18 -34.62
N GLU A 2 9.00 8.22 -35.17
CA GLU A 2 7.59 8.01 -34.83
C GLU A 2 7.48 6.95 -33.74
N LEU A 3 7.05 7.35 -32.55
CA LEU A 3 6.61 6.42 -31.53
C LEU A 3 5.12 6.13 -31.72
N PRO A 4 4.66 4.89 -31.54
CA PRO A 4 3.24 4.57 -31.61
C PRO A 4 2.45 5.41 -30.59
N THR A 5 1.32 5.99 -31.01
CA THR A 5 0.45 6.80 -30.16
C THR A 5 0.01 6.05 -28.90
N ILE A 6 -0.03 4.71 -28.99
CA ILE A 6 -0.41 3.83 -27.90
C ILE A 6 0.57 3.92 -26.72
N CYS A 7 1.87 4.11 -26.98
CA CYS A 7 2.89 4.26 -25.93
C CYS A 7 2.67 5.52 -25.07
N PHE A 8 1.85 6.44 -25.56
CA PHE A 8 1.46 7.66 -24.89
C PHE A 8 0.21 7.51 -24.04
N VAL A 9 -0.78 6.88 -24.65
CA VAL A 9 -2.11 6.81 -24.06
C VAL A 9 -2.11 5.90 -22.83
N PHE A 10 -1.35 4.80 -22.88
CA PHE A 10 -1.34 3.79 -21.81
C PHE A 10 -0.88 4.33 -20.45
N PRO A 11 0.25 5.04 -20.31
CA PRO A 11 0.67 5.58 -19.01
C PRO A 11 -0.36 6.53 -18.38
N TYR A 12 -0.97 7.40 -19.17
CA TYR A 12 -2.03 8.29 -18.68
C TYR A 12 -3.29 7.54 -18.25
N LEU A 13 -3.69 6.56 -19.07
CA LEU A 13 -4.84 5.70 -18.75
C LEU A 13 -4.58 4.92 -17.47
N PHE A 14 -3.38 4.39 -17.31
CA PHE A 14 -2.93 3.65 -16.13
C PHE A 14 -2.98 4.49 -14.87
N ILE A 15 -2.41 5.70 -14.88
CA ILE A 15 -2.46 6.64 -13.76
C ILE A 15 -3.92 6.97 -13.44
N GLY A 16 -4.71 7.32 -14.45
CA GLY A 16 -6.11 7.69 -14.27
C GLY A 16 -6.94 6.56 -13.65
N ILE A 17 -6.84 5.34 -14.18
CA ILE A 17 -7.54 4.15 -13.66
C ILE A 17 -7.10 3.87 -12.21
N SER A 18 -5.81 3.92 -11.92
CA SER A 18 -5.31 3.67 -10.57
C SER A 18 -5.83 4.68 -9.57
N ILE A 19 -5.82 5.98 -9.88
CA ILE A 19 -6.38 7.03 -9.01
C ILE A 19 -7.88 6.81 -8.79
N ILE A 20 -8.64 6.58 -9.86
CA ILE A 20 -10.08 6.32 -9.77
C ILE A 20 -10.36 5.11 -8.88
N LEU A 21 -9.61 4.04 -9.04
CA LEU A 21 -9.78 2.82 -8.24
C LEU A 21 -9.59 3.07 -6.75
N HIS A 22 -8.58 3.86 -6.35
CA HIS A 22 -8.34 4.20 -4.95
C HIS A 22 -9.44 5.12 -4.38
N ILE A 23 -9.94 6.07 -5.18
CA ILE A 23 -11.08 6.91 -4.80
C ILE A 23 -12.34 6.04 -4.61
N VAL A 24 -12.58 5.09 -5.51
CA VAL A 24 -13.72 4.16 -5.42
C VAL A 24 -13.62 3.31 -4.15
N ILE A 25 -12.46 2.75 -3.83
CA ILE A 25 -12.26 1.99 -2.58
C ILE A 25 -12.61 2.86 -1.37
N PHE A 26 -12.09 4.08 -1.31
CA PHE A 26 -12.38 5.01 -0.22
C PHE A 26 -13.89 5.29 -0.08
N LEU A 27 -14.57 5.58 -1.19
CA LEU A 27 -16.02 5.84 -1.20
C LEU A 27 -16.83 4.59 -0.80
N LEU A 28 -16.42 3.40 -1.24
CA LEU A 28 -17.06 2.14 -0.85
C LEU A 28 -16.92 1.88 0.66
N ILE A 29 -15.75 2.16 1.24
CA ILE A 29 -15.57 2.04 2.70
C ILE A 29 -16.50 3.01 3.42
N LEU A 30 -16.56 4.28 3.03
CA LEU A 30 -17.45 5.27 3.65
C LEU A 30 -18.93 4.90 3.52
N LYS A 31 -19.31 4.22 2.44
CA LYS A 31 -20.72 3.84 2.18
C LYS A 31 -21.14 2.58 2.91
N PHE A 32 -20.28 1.57 2.95
CA PHE A 32 -20.66 0.21 3.39
C PHE A 32 -20.10 -0.18 4.76
N VAL A 33 -19.11 0.54 5.29
CA VAL A 33 -18.55 0.26 6.60
C VAL A 33 -19.16 1.24 7.62
N PRO A 34 -19.90 0.76 8.61
CA PRO A 34 -20.57 1.63 9.56
C PRO A 34 -19.60 2.38 10.48
N ASN A 35 -20.00 3.57 10.92
CA ASN A 35 -19.30 4.37 11.94
C ASN A 35 -17.82 4.64 11.64
N VAL A 36 -17.45 4.81 10.35
CA VAL A 36 -16.10 5.13 9.93
C VAL A 36 -15.86 6.63 10.00
N GLU A 37 -14.78 7.02 10.66
CA GLU A 37 -14.30 8.40 10.69
C GLU A 37 -13.37 8.69 9.49
N LYS A 38 -13.36 9.93 9.00
CA LYS A 38 -12.49 10.34 7.89
C LYS A 38 -11.05 10.63 8.31
N LEU A 39 -10.83 11.04 9.54
CA LEU A 39 -9.51 11.42 10.05
C LEU A 39 -8.48 10.28 10.00
N PRO A 40 -8.82 9.00 10.27
CA PRO A 40 -7.89 7.89 10.10
C PRO A 40 -7.29 7.76 8.70
N PHE A 41 -8.04 8.12 7.67
CA PHE A 41 -7.53 8.16 6.29
C PHE A 41 -6.32 9.11 6.16
N LEU A 42 -6.43 10.32 6.71
CA LEU A 42 -5.33 11.29 6.71
C LEU A 42 -4.13 10.79 7.53
N TRP A 43 -4.37 10.15 8.66
CA TRP A 43 -3.29 9.53 9.44
C TRP A 43 -2.58 8.41 8.67
N GLY A 44 -3.30 7.65 7.87
CA GLY A 44 -2.70 6.66 6.96
C GLY A 44 -1.75 7.32 5.95
N MET A 45 -2.19 8.39 5.29
CA MET A 45 -1.35 9.16 4.36
C MET A 45 -0.10 9.72 5.05
N ILE A 46 -0.26 10.33 6.23
CA ILE A 46 0.85 10.89 7.01
C ILE A 46 1.84 9.79 7.41
N ASN A 47 1.36 8.62 7.86
CA ASN A 47 2.21 7.51 8.24
C ASN A 47 3.11 7.09 7.08
N TRP A 48 2.56 6.91 5.88
CA TRP A 48 3.37 6.58 4.70
C TRP A 48 4.35 7.69 4.34
N THR A 49 3.92 8.96 4.37
CA THR A 49 4.78 10.10 4.04
C THR A 49 5.99 10.18 4.98
N ILE A 50 5.79 9.93 6.27
CA ILE A 50 6.89 9.89 7.25
C ILE A 50 7.79 8.69 6.97
N ALA A 51 7.23 7.50 6.74
CA ALA A 51 7.99 6.29 6.47
C ALA A 51 8.89 6.46 5.24
N ILE A 52 8.36 6.94 4.12
CA ILE A 52 9.14 7.16 2.90
C ILE A 52 10.20 8.26 3.11
N GLY A 53 9.89 9.29 3.87
CA GLY A 53 10.86 10.34 4.23
C GLY A 53 12.05 9.76 5.02
N VAL A 54 11.80 8.89 5.98
CA VAL A 54 12.85 8.17 6.74
C VAL A 54 13.68 7.28 5.82
N ILE A 55 13.03 6.58 4.86
CA ILE A 55 13.71 5.73 3.89
C ILE A 55 14.62 6.57 2.99
N PHE A 56 14.12 7.64 2.38
CA PHE A 56 14.91 8.48 1.48
C PHE A 56 16.07 9.17 2.19
N ILE A 57 15.86 9.72 3.37
CA ILE A 57 16.90 10.42 4.14
C ILE A 57 17.87 9.40 4.74
N GLY A 58 17.37 8.33 5.38
CA GLY A 58 18.20 7.37 6.09
C GLY A 58 19.01 6.49 5.14
N VAL A 59 18.35 5.89 4.13
CA VAL A 59 18.99 4.95 3.20
C VAL A 59 19.76 5.70 2.11
N GLY A 60 19.18 6.77 1.56
CA GLY A 60 19.80 7.56 0.48
C GLY A 60 21.06 8.29 0.92
N TYR A 61 21.11 8.75 2.18
CA TYR A 61 22.26 9.49 2.71
C TYR A 61 23.43 8.58 3.13
N PHE A 62 23.13 7.39 3.68
CA PHE A 62 24.15 6.50 4.26
C PHE A 62 24.67 5.44 3.28
N LEU A 63 24.00 5.20 2.15
CA LEU A 63 24.45 4.22 1.17
C LEU A 63 24.91 4.90 -0.11
N PRO A 64 26.18 4.70 -0.54
CA PRO A 64 26.61 5.16 -1.85
C PRO A 64 25.83 4.41 -2.93
N LEU A 65 24.82 5.08 -3.49
CA LEU A 65 23.83 4.48 -4.38
C LEU A 65 24.37 3.95 -5.71
N ASN A 66 25.62 4.27 -6.08
CA ASN A 66 26.16 4.05 -7.41
C ASN A 66 27.13 2.86 -7.54
N SER A 67 27.31 2.03 -6.54
CA SER A 67 28.19 0.87 -6.61
C SER A 67 27.42 -0.39 -6.99
N ASP A 68 27.78 -1.01 -8.13
CA ASP A 68 27.21 -2.28 -8.59
C ASP A 68 27.43 -3.43 -7.59
N ASN A 69 28.53 -3.37 -6.83
CA ASN A 69 28.87 -4.37 -5.81
C ASN A 69 27.91 -4.38 -4.62
N LEU A 70 27.05 -3.36 -4.48
CA LEU A 70 26.11 -3.22 -3.36
C LEU A 70 24.65 -3.50 -3.75
N LYS A 71 24.38 -3.98 -4.98
CA LYS A 71 23.01 -4.22 -5.47
C LYS A 71 22.18 -5.09 -4.52
N LEU A 72 22.75 -6.20 -4.07
CA LEU A 72 22.04 -7.12 -3.15
C LEU A 72 21.80 -6.48 -1.78
N LEU A 73 22.77 -5.73 -1.24
CA LEU A 73 22.61 -4.99 0.00
C LEU A 73 21.51 -3.93 -0.10
N LYS A 74 21.46 -3.22 -1.23
CA LYS A 74 20.40 -2.24 -1.53
C LYS A 74 19.03 -2.90 -1.58
N ALA A 75 18.92 -4.05 -2.26
CA ALA A 75 17.67 -4.82 -2.30
C ALA A 75 17.23 -5.23 -0.90
N PHE A 76 18.14 -5.74 -0.09
CA PHE A 76 17.83 -6.16 1.27
C PHE A 76 17.39 -4.97 2.15
N ILE A 77 18.10 -3.84 2.10
CA ILE A 77 17.75 -2.64 2.86
C ILE A 77 16.44 -2.06 2.35
N GLY A 78 16.24 -1.96 1.03
CA GLY A 78 15.00 -1.53 0.41
C GLY A 78 13.81 -2.45 0.74
N GLY A 79 14.06 -3.73 1.02
CA GLY A 79 13.05 -4.67 1.48
C GLY A 79 12.72 -4.55 2.95
N ILE A 80 13.72 -4.34 3.84
CA ILE A 80 13.51 -4.40 5.30
C ILE A 80 13.09 -3.07 5.92
N VAL A 81 13.56 -1.94 5.39
CA VAL A 81 13.30 -0.62 5.99
C VAL A 81 11.83 -0.21 5.89
N PRO A 82 11.11 -0.39 4.75
CA PRO A 82 9.70 -0.05 4.66
C PRO A 82 8.84 -0.76 5.71
N PRO A 83 8.84 -2.09 5.84
CA PRO A 83 8.04 -2.76 6.87
C PRO A 83 8.39 -2.29 8.30
N ILE A 84 9.66 -2.02 8.60
CA ILE A 84 10.03 -1.47 9.91
C ILE A 84 9.36 -0.11 10.13
N THR A 85 9.52 0.82 9.21
CA THR A 85 9.03 2.20 9.38
C THR A 85 7.52 2.30 9.31
N GLU A 86 6.90 1.58 8.38
CA GLU A 86 5.46 1.63 8.16
C GLU A 86 4.67 0.89 9.22
N ASP A 87 5.06 -0.34 9.56
CA ASP A 87 4.31 -1.16 10.52
C ASP A 87 4.50 -0.68 11.96
N ILE A 88 5.70 -0.21 12.32
CA ILE A 88 5.92 0.46 13.61
C ILE A 88 5.16 1.79 13.65
N GLY A 89 5.15 2.56 12.56
CA GLY A 89 4.38 3.80 12.46
C GLY A 89 2.89 3.56 12.68
N ARG A 90 2.29 2.55 12.02
CA ARG A 90 0.89 2.10 12.26
C ARG A 90 0.66 1.76 13.72
N PHE A 91 1.57 0.96 14.31
CA PHE A 91 1.45 0.54 15.70
C PHE A 91 1.49 1.74 16.67
N ILE A 92 2.34 2.73 16.42
CA ILE A 92 2.41 3.97 17.20
C ILE A 92 1.09 4.74 17.08
N VAL A 93 0.60 4.98 15.87
CA VAL A 93 -0.66 5.70 15.65
C VAL A 93 -1.82 5.02 16.38
N PHE A 94 -1.97 3.72 16.22
CA PHE A 94 -3.05 2.99 16.89
C PHE A 94 -2.89 2.89 18.41
N SER A 95 -1.66 2.85 18.90
CA SER A 95 -1.40 2.74 20.33
C SER A 95 -1.60 4.02 21.11
N PHE A 96 -1.27 5.16 20.50
CA PHE A 96 -1.20 6.44 21.20
C PHE A 96 -2.24 7.45 20.74
N ILE A 97 -2.56 7.48 19.46
CA ILE A 97 -3.51 8.47 18.89
C ILE A 97 -4.93 7.97 18.98
N TYR A 98 -5.17 6.70 18.66
CA TYR A 98 -6.52 6.11 18.64
C TYR A 98 -6.96 5.43 19.93
N LYS A 99 -6.04 5.16 20.86
CA LYS A 99 -6.36 4.48 22.13
C LYS A 99 -7.28 5.28 23.07
N SER A 100 -7.29 6.61 22.94
CA SER A 100 -8.01 7.51 23.86
C SER A 100 -9.43 7.89 23.41
N LYS A 101 -9.84 7.52 22.21
CA LYS A 101 -11.16 7.84 21.65
C LYS A 101 -11.87 6.56 21.29
N ASN A 102 -13.19 6.49 21.53
CA ASN A 102 -14.05 5.34 21.25
C ASN A 102 -13.54 4.43 20.15
N HIS A 103 -13.06 3.24 20.53
CA HIS A 103 -12.31 2.34 19.69
C HIS A 103 -13.16 1.78 18.55
N ASN A 104 -13.30 2.55 17.47
CA ASN A 104 -13.94 2.04 16.29
C ASN A 104 -12.91 1.23 15.48
N PHE A 105 -13.04 -0.10 15.55
CA PHE A 105 -12.20 -1.03 14.81
C PHE A 105 -12.23 -0.77 13.29
N ASN A 106 -13.35 -0.28 12.77
CA ASN A 106 -13.53 0.04 11.36
C ASN A 106 -12.58 1.16 10.89
N ASN A 107 -12.11 2.01 11.80
CA ASN A 107 -11.12 3.05 11.50
C ASN A 107 -9.77 2.48 11.06
N SER A 108 -9.44 1.23 11.41
CA SER A 108 -8.22 0.58 10.92
C SER A 108 -8.25 0.32 9.42
N LEU A 109 -9.42 -0.03 8.88
CA LEU A 109 -9.62 -0.27 7.46
C LEU A 109 -9.40 1.01 6.64
N ILE A 110 -10.01 2.12 7.06
CA ILE A 110 -9.90 3.39 6.35
C ILE A 110 -8.49 4.00 6.50
N PHE A 111 -7.81 3.77 7.62
CA PHE A 111 -6.41 4.12 7.79
C PHE A 111 -5.55 3.39 6.75
N GLY A 112 -5.75 2.07 6.60
CA GLY A 112 -5.04 1.26 5.61
C GLY A 112 -5.30 1.71 4.18
N ALA A 113 -6.54 2.07 3.86
CA ALA A 113 -6.91 2.63 2.55
C ALA A 113 -6.22 3.98 2.29
N GLY A 114 -6.09 4.83 3.31
CA GLY A 114 -5.36 6.09 3.23
C GLY A 114 -3.86 5.88 2.99
N HIS A 115 -3.26 4.94 3.72
CA HIS A 115 -1.85 4.60 3.59
C HIS A 115 -1.54 4.03 2.19
N GLY A 116 -2.16 2.92 1.81
CA GLY A 116 -1.89 2.23 0.55
C GLY A 116 -2.36 3.01 -0.68
N GLY A 117 -3.47 3.76 -0.56
CA GLY A 117 -3.95 4.64 -1.63
C GLY A 117 -2.98 5.79 -1.90
N TRP A 118 -2.49 6.45 -0.85
CA TRP A 118 -1.53 7.53 -0.97
C TRP A 118 -0.17 7.05 -1.49
N GLU A 119 0.32 5.93 -0.98
CA GLU A 119 1.51 5.25 -1.50
C GLU A 119 1.38 5.01 -3.00
N SER A 120 0.30 4.37 -3.44
CA SER A 120 0.07 4.05 -4.84
C SER A 120 0.08 5.30 -5.72
N ILE A 121 -0.58 6.39 -5.29
CA ILE A 121 -0.61 7.65 -6.02
C ILE A 121 0.80 8.25 -6.10
N CYS A 122 1.52 8.33 -4.98
CA CYS A 122 2.85 8.92 -4.95
C CYS A 122 3.86 8.12 -5.79
N LEU A 123 3.85 6.78 -5.69
CA LEU A 123 4.74 5.93 -6.49
C LEU A 123 4.43 6.02 -7.98
N LEU A 124 3.15 6.13 -8.37
CA LEU A 124 2.77 6.40 -9.75
C LEU A 124 3.33 7.74 -10.23
N LEU A 125 3.16 8.80 -9.46
CA LEU A 125 3.67 10.11 -9.83
C LEU A 125 5.20 10.11 -9.95
N ILE A 126 5.90 9.51 -8.99
CA ILE A 126 7.38 9.41 -9.00
C ILE A 126 7.87 8.60 -10.21
N SER A 127 7.17 7.53 -10.59
CA SER A 127 7.57 6.67 -11.71
C SER A 127 7.22 7.26 -13.07
N TYR A 128 6.02 7.84 -13.21
CA TYR A 128 5.50 8.23 -14.52
C TYR A 128 5.80 9.68 -14.90
N ILE A 129 6.02 10.60 -13.95
CA ILE A 129 6.41 11.98 -14.30
C ILE A 129 7.73 12.01 -15.06
N PRO A 130 8.82 11.34 -14.62
CA PRO A 130 10.06 11.25 -15.39
C PRO A 130 9.86 10.61 -16.76
N LEU A 131 9.05 9.53 -16.84
CA LEU A 131 8.73 8.90 -18.12
C LEU A 131 8.05 9.86 -19.09
N LEU A 132 7.06 10.63 -18.62
CA LEU A 132 6.39 11.63 -19.45
C LEU A 132 7.33 12.73 -19.92
N LEU A 133 8.22 13.22 -19.06
CA LEU A 133 9.24 14.21 -19.43
C LEU A 133 10.21 13.66 -20.47
N ASN A 134 10.70 12.44 -20.26
CA ASN A 134 11.57 11.75 -21.20
C ASN A 134 10.88 11.51 -22.55
N PHE A 135 9.60 11.13 -22.51
CA PHE A 135 8.84 10.96 -23.74
C PHE A 135 8.74 12.26 -24.52
N TYR A 136 8.44 13.39 -23.88
CA TYR A 136 8.40 14.69 -24.55
C TYR A 136 9.77 15.03 -25.18
N ALA A 137 10.87 14.74 -24.47
CA ALA A 137 12.21 14.91 -24.99
C ALA A 137 12.49 14.00 -26.20
N ILE A 138 12.09 12.73 -26.14
CA ILE A 138 12.22 11.77 -27.23
C ILE A 138 11.42 12.22 -28.48
N LYS A 139 10.17 12.65 -28.29
CA LYS A 139 9.31 13.10 -29.38
C LYS A 139 9.90 14.29 -30.13
N ASN A 140 10.61 15.17 -29.44
CA ASN A 140 11.20 16.38 -30.01
C ASN A 140 12.66 16.17 -30.46
N ALA A 141 13.26 15.01 -30.27
CA ALA A 141 14.61 14.71 -30.76
C ALA A 141 14.62 14.61 -32.29
N LYS A 142 15.62 15.21 -32.89
CA LYS A 142 15.77 15.27 -34.36
C LYS A 142 16.20 13.92 -34.93
N ASP A 143 17.08 13.24 -34.23
CA ASP A 143 17.70 11.99 -34.69
C ASP A 143 18.14 11.12 -33.48
N GLU A 144 18.65 9.93 -33.78
CA GLU A 144 19.16 8.98 -32.80
C GLU A 144 20.41 9.48 -32.06
N GLN A 145 21.23 10.35 -32.74
CA GLN A 145 22.41 10.93 -32.14
C GLN A 145 22.02 11.84 -30.95
N GLU A 146 20.99 12.67 -31.12
CA GLU A 146 20.48 13.54 -30.07
C GLU A 146 19.92 12.72 -28.88
N LEU A 147 19.30 11.55 -29.14
CA LEU A 147 18.86 10.65 -28.08
C LEU A 147 20.02 10.06 -27.29
N LYS A 148 21.10 9.69 -27.94
CA LYS A 148 22.34 9.19 -27.29
C LYS A 148 22.99 10.27 -26.43
N GLU A 149 23.09 11.49 -26.93
CA GLU A 149 23.67 12.64 -26.22
C GLU A 149 22.85 13.00 -24.97
N LYS A 150 21.54 12.81 -25.02
CA LYS A 150 20.60 13.03 -23.88
C LYS A 150 20.42 11.80 -23.00
N GLU A 151 21.15 10.71 -23.24
CA GLU A 151 21.00 9.42 -22.52
C GLU A 151 19.57 8.83 -22.57
N LEU A 152 18.79 9.16 -23.61
CA LEU A 152 17.39 8.76 -23.76
C LEU A 152 17.20 7.53 -24.64
N ILE A 153 18.26 6.97 -25.22
CA ILE A 153 18.13 5.84 -26.14
C ILE A 153 17.50 4.61 -25.50
N LYS A 154 17.89 4.27 -24.26
CA LYS A 154 17.30 3.15 -23.51
C LYS A 154 15.81 3.37 -23.25
N THR A 155 15.43 4.58 -22.88
CA THR A 155 14.02 4.95 -22.66
C THR A 155 13.21 4.87 -23.96
N TYR A 156 13.80 5.31 -25.08
CA TYR A 156 13.18 5.17 -26.41
C TYR A 156 12.92 3.71 -26.77
N GLU A 157 13.87 2.81 -26.55
CA GLU A 157 13.70 1.39 -26.81
C GLU A 157 12.62 0.75 -25.89
N ILE A 158 12.54 1.17 -24.65
CA ILE A 158 11.45 0.75 -23.74
C ILE A 158 10.09 1.16 -24.32
N TYR A 159 9.93 2.40 -24.78
CA TYR A 159 8.68 2.84 -25.38
C TYR A 159 8.37 2.12 -26.69
N LYS A 160 9.38 1.90 -27.53
CA LYS A 160 9.22 1.25 -28.82
C LYS A 160 8.78 -0.21 -28.70
N ASN A 161 9.32 -0.90 -27.69
CA ASN A 161 9.11 -2.34 -27.47
C ASN A 161 8.17 -2.65 -26.29
N GLY A 162 7.65 -1.60 -25.61
CA GLY A 162 6.83 -1.74 -24.42
C GLY A 162 5.58 -2.61 -24.66
N VAL A 163 5.34 -3.52 -23.73
CA VAL A 163 4.23 -4.46 -23.81
C VAL A 163 3.10 -3.93 -22.93
N PRO A 164 1.86 -3.77 -23.46
CA PRO A 164 0.70 -3.34 -22.69
C PRO A 164 0.42 -4.20 -21.44
N GLY A 165 0.94 -5.43 -21.40
CA GLY A 165 0.80 -6.35 -20.28
C GLY A 165 1.45 -5.85 -18.98
N ASP A 166 2.58 -5.16 -19.06
CA ASP A 166 3.29 -4.65 -17.88
C ASP A 166 2.49 -3.57 -17.17
N GLU A 167 1.79 -2.73 -17.92
CA GLU A 167 0.94 -1.67 -17.38
C GLU A 167 -0.29 -2.22 -16.65
N ILE A 168 -0.97 -3.22 -17.25
CA ILE A 168 -2.10 -3.91 -16.62
C ILE A 168 -1.66 -4.58 -15.33
N PHE A 169 -0.49 -5.22 -15.37
CA PHE A 169 0.08 -5.85 -14.20
C PHE A 169 0.40 -4.82 -13.09
N GLY A 170 0.90 -3.65 -13.47
CA GLY A 170 1.11 -2.52 -12.56
C GLY A 170 -0.18 -2.09 -11.85
N ILE A 171 -1.35 -2.03 -12.55
CA ILE A 171 -2.65 -1.74 -11.91
C ILE A 171 -2.98 -2.80 -10.85
N ILE A 172 -2.83 -4.07 -11.20
CA ILE A 172 -3.12 -5.19 -10.30
C ILE A 172 -2.24 -5.11 -9.05
N THR A 173 -0.95 -4.86 -9.19
CA THR A 173 -0.03 -4.76 -8.05
C THR A 173 -0.32 -3.55 -7.15
N ARG A 174 -0.70 -2.40 -7.70
CA ARG A 174 -1.11 -1.23 -6.89
C ARG A 174 -2.41 -1.48 -6.13
N PHE A 175 -3.38 -2.12 -6.78
CA PHE A 175 -4.64 -2.49 -6.14
C PHE A 175 -4.44 -3.51 -5.03
N THR A 176 -3.70 -4.60 -5.29
CA THR A 176 -3.40 -5.62 -4.28
C THR A 176 -2.53 -5.08 -3.15
N GLY A 177 -1.59 -4.16 -3.44
CA GLY A 177 -0.83 -3.44 -2.43
C GLY A 177 -1.72 -2.63 -1.49
N ASN A 178 -2.72 -1.91 -2.02
CA ASN A 178 -3.68 -1.20 -1.17
C ASN A 178 -4.49 -2.16 -0.27
N LEU A 179 -4.95 -3.28 -0.80
CA LEU A 179 -5.63 -4.31 0.00
C LEU A 179 -4.71 -4.89 1.09
N PHE A 180 -3.43 -5.09 0.78
CA PHE A 180 -2.42 -5.48 1.76
C PHE A 180 -2.33 -4.48 2.92
N HIS A 181 -2.21 -3.18 2.62
CA HIS A 181 -2.11 -2.14 3.64
C HIS A 181 -3.38 -2.00 4.49
N MET A 182 -4.56 -2.23 3.90
CA MET A 182 -5.82 -2.32 4.65
C MET A 182 -5.80 -3.51 5.62
N ALA A 183 -5.41 -4.68 5.15
CA ALA A 183 -5.29 -5.89 5.95
C ALA A 183 -4.24 -5.76 7.06
N ALA A 184 -3.07 -5.21 6.74
CA ALA A 184 -2.01 -4.90 7.69
C ALA A 184 -2.49 -4.00 8.83
N SER A 185 -3.23 -2.96 8.49
CA SER A 185 -3.77 -2.01 9.47
C SER A 185 -4.77 -2.66 10.43
N ILE A 186 -5.60 -3.59 9.94
CA ILE A 186 -6.52 -4.39 10.77
C ILE A 186 -5.74 -5.23 11.80
N ILE A 187 -4.72 -5.94 11.35
CA ILE A 187 -3.90 -6.82 12.21
C ILE A 187 -3.15 -6.00 13.26
N ILE A 188 -2.51 -4.90 12.85
CA ILE A 188 -1.72 -4.06 13.76
C ILE A 188 -2.61 -3.31 14.75
N TYR A 189 -3.79 -2.85 14.32
CA TYR A 189 -4.76 -2.24 15.23
C TYR A 189 -5.16 -3.22 16.35
N ARG A 190 -5.45 -4.47 15.98
CA ARG A 190 -5.81 -5.49 16.96
C ARG A 190 -4.68 -5.82 17.91
N LEU A 191 -3.44 -5.90 17.42
CA LEU A 191 -2.25 -6.04 18.26
C LEU A 191 -2.11 -4.85 19.23
N ALA A 192 -2.30 -3.63 18.76
CA ALA A 192 -2.21 -2.43 19.60
C ALA A 192 -3.20 -2.43 20.77
N LEU A 193 -4.42 -2.97 20.55
CA LEU A 193 -5.44 -3.11 21.59
C LEU A 193 -5.16 -4.30 22.53
N ASN A 194 -4.64 -5.41 22.03
CA ASN A 194 -4.54 -6.69 22.74
C ASN A 194 -3.11 -7.23 22.80
N ARG A 195 -2.17 -6.40 23.24
CA ARG A 195 -0.71 -6.70 23.28
C ARG A 195 -0.33 -7.97 24.05
N LYS A 196 -1.18 -8.44 24.96
CA LYS A 196 -0.93 -9.63 25.81
C LYS A 196 -1.33 -10.93 25.11
N GLU A 197 -2.11 -10.89 24.06
CA GLU A 197 -2.56 -12.07 23.36
C GLU A 197 -1.51 -12.54 22.33
N LYS A 198 -0.87 -13.67 22.63
CA LYS A 198 0.23 -14.23 21.79
C LYS A 198 -0.13 -14.41 20.32
N LYS A 199 -1.41 -14.74 20.01
CA LYS A 199 -1.86 -14.92 18.61
C LYS A 199 -1.68 -13.67 17.76
N TYR A 200 -1.94 -12.45 18.31
CA TYR A 200 -1.76 -11.21 17.54
C TYR A 200 -0.29 -10.87 17.32
N ILE A 201 0.59 -11.27 18.23
CA ILE A 201 2.04 -11.18 18.02
C ILE A 201 2.46 -12.11 16.87
N ILE A 202 1.92 -13.32 16.80
CA ILE A 202 2.19 -14.26 15.70
C ILE A 202 1.68 -13.69 14.38
N TYR A 203 0.45 -13.15 14.33
CA TYR A 203 -0.10 -12.52 13.12
C TYR A 203 0.75 -11.33 12.66
N PHE A 204 1.25 -10.52 13.59
CA PHE A 204 2.16 -9.44 13.27
C PHE A 204 3.51 -9.93 12.71
N ILE A 205 4.07 -11.00 13.26
CA ILE A 205 5.31 -11.59 12.73
C ILE A 205 5.10 -12.10 11.31
N VAL A 206 3.99 -12.80 11.04
CA VAL A 206 3.65 -13.26 9.69
C VAL A 206 3.45 -12.09 8.74
N LEU A 207 2.76 -11.04 9.17
CA LEU A 207 2.59 -9.80 8.41
C LEU A 207 3.95 -9.17 8.07
N PHE A 208 4.80 -8.98 9.06
CA PHE A 208 6.11 -8.35 8.89
C PHE A 208 7.00 -9.13 7.90
N ILE A 209 7.04 -10.45 8.03
CA ILE A 209 7.79 -11.32 7.10
C ILE A 209 7.21 -11.21 5.69
N SER A 210 5.88 -11.19 5.54
CA SER A 210 5.22 -11.06 4.24
C SER A 210 5.48 -9.70 3.62
N HIS A 211 5.46 -8.63 4.40
CA HIS A 211 5.76 -7.27 3.94
C HIS A 211 7.22 -7.18 3.47
N PHE A 212 8.16 -7.64 4.29
CA PHE A 212 9.57 -7.71 3.92
C PHE A 212 9.80 -8.52 2.64
N ALA A 213 9.18 -9.69 2.51
CA ALA A 213 9.32 -10.54 1.34
C ALA A 213 8.77 -9.86 0.07
N ASN A 214 7.65 -9.14 0.18
CA ASN A 214 7.07 -8.39 -0.92
C ASN A 214 8.01 -7.29 -1.42
N ASP A 215 8.51 -6.46 -0.50
CA ASP A 215 9.37 -5.34 -0.85
C ASP A 215 10.74 -5.82 -1.35
N LEU A 216 11.31 -6.84 -0.72
CA LEU A 216 12.55 -7.47 -1.19
C LEU A 216 12.39 -8.03 -2.62
N THR A 217 11.28 -8.70 -2.89
CA THR A 217 10.98 -9.24 -4.22
C THR A 217 10.87 -8.12 -5.25
N ALA A 218 10.17 -7.03 -4.93
CA ALA A 218 10.08 -5.87 -5.81
C ALA A 218 11.45 -5.24 -6.11
N GLN A 219 12.32 -5.12 -5.10
CA GLN A 219 13.69 -4.62 -5.28
C GLN A 219 14.54 -5.56 -6.14
N LEU A 220 14.47 -6.88 -5.90
CA LEU A 220 15.21 -7.86 -6.67
C LEU A 220 14.75 -7.90 -8.14
N MET A 221 13.44 -7.79 -8.38
CA MET A 221 12.88 -7.70 -9.74
C MET A 221 13.41 -6.48 -10.49
N SER A 222 13.46 -5.33 -9.83
CA SER A 222 14.00 -4.09 -10.43
C SER A 222 15.48 -4.17 -10.75
N ILE A 223 16.28 -4.87 -9.91
CA ILE A 223 17.75 -4.93 -10.07
C ILE A 223 18.18 -6.02 -11.06
N TYR A 224 17.51 -7.17 -11.07
CA TYR A 224 17.92 -8.37 -11.80
C TYR A 224 17.00 -8.73 -12.97
N GLU A 225 16.03 -7.87 -13.30
CA GLU A 225 15.05 -8.11 -14.38
C GLU A 225 14.38 -9.49 -14.28
N LEU A 226 14.03 -9.87 -13.05
CA LEU A 226 13.50 -11.22 -12.77
C LEU A 226 12.09 -11.38 -13.34
N SER A 227 11.75 -12.65 -13.62
CA SER A 227 10.50 -13.03 -14.26
C SER A 227 9.24 -12.56 -13.53
N LEU A 228 8.21 -12.21 -14.30
CA LEU A 228 6.84 -11.91 -13.85
C LEU A 228 6.23 -12.96 -12.89
N TRP A 229 6.74 -14.22 -12.90
CA TRP A 229 6.27 -15.27 -11.99
C TRP A 229 6.45 -14.92 -10.50
N LEU A 230 7.45 -14.11 -10.14
CA LEU A 230 7.62 -13.64 -8.77
C LEU A 230 6.44 -12.78 -8.29
N ASN A 231 5.73 -12.16 -9.20
CA ASN A 231 4.53 -11.40 -8.87
C ASN A 231 3.38 -12.30 -8.38
N PHE A 232 3.31 -13.56 -8.82
CA PHE A 232 2.34 -14.51 -8.27
C PHE A 232 2.66 -14.88 -6.82
N VAL A 233 3.94 -14.91 -6.45
CA VAL A 233 4.35 -15.07 -5.04
C VAL A 233 3.87 -13.88 -4.23
N PHE A 234 4.07 -12.65 -4.74
CA PHE A 234 3.56 -11.43 -4.13
C PHE A 234 2.05 -11.52 -3.88
N VAL A 235 1.26 -11.80 -4.92
CA VAL A 235 -0.21 -11.93 -4.80
C VAL A 235 -0.58 -13.01 -3.78
N GLY A 236 0.12 -14.14 -3.77
CA GLY A 236 -0.09 -15.22 -2.80
C GLY A 236 0.12 -14.77 -1.35
N LEU A 237 1.20 -14.04 -1.07
CA LEU A 237 1.46 -13.48 0.26
C LEU A 237 0.40 -12.47 0.68
N VAL A 238 -0.02 -11.58 -0.23
CA VAL A 238 -1.11 -10.63 0.03
C VAL A 238 -2.40 -11.35 0.39
N LEU A 239 -2.76 -12.42 -0.33
CA LEU A 239 -3.96 -13.21 -0.02
C LEU A 239 -3.89 -13.84 1.37
N VAL A 240 -2.74 -14.36 1.80
CA VAL A 240 -2.57 -14.89 3.17
C VAL A 240 -2.84 -13.81 4.21
N ILE A 241 -2.31 -12.61 4.03
CA ILE A 241 -2.52 -11.51 4.97
C ILE A 241 -3.98 -11.04 4.98
N ILE A 242 -4.65 -11.00 3.83
CA ILE A 242 -6.08 -10.69 3.74
C ILE A 242 -6.91 -11.73 4.51
N VAL A 243 -6.60 -13.02 4.35
CA VAL A 243 -7.30 -14.09 5.08
C VAL A 243 -7.13 -13.92 6.59
N ILE A 244 -5.91 -13.67 7.08
CA ILE A 244 -5.66 -13.41 8.52
C ILE A 244 -6.47 -12.17 8.97
N ALA A 245 -6.46 -11.09 8.21
CA ALA A 245 -7.23 -9.89 8.54
C ALA A 245 -8.74 -10.15 8.60
N CYS A 246 -9.29 -10.97 7.70
CA CYS A 246 -10.70 -11.38 7.75
C CYS A 246 -11.03 -12.18 9.01
N PHE A 247 -10.14 -13.07 9.47
CA PHE A 247 -10.32 -13.77 10.74
C PHE A 247 -10.31 -12.81 11.93
N VAL A 248 -9.35 -11.88 11.96
CA VAL A 248 -9.26 -10.84 13.00
C VAL A 248 -10.51 -9.95 13.01
N TRP A 249 -11.00 -9.58 11.83
CA TRP A 249 -12.22 -8.79 11.67
C TRP A 249 -13.45 -9.52 12.21
N LYS A 250 -13.63 -10.77 11.80
CA LYS A 250 -14.73 -11.61 12.28
C LYS A 250 -14.72 -11.80 13.81
N GLU A 251 -13.54 -12.04 14.37
CA GLU A 251 -13.38 -12.19 15.82
C GLU A 251 -13.77 -10.92 16.58
N ASN A 252 -13.41 -9.74 16.07
CA ASN A 252 -13.79 -8.48 16.68
C ASN A 252 -15.31 -8.30 16.69
N ASN A 253 -15.99 -8.53 15.56
CA ASN A 253 -17.43 -8.39 15.47
C ASN A 253 -18.17 -9.36 16.41
N ASN A 254 -17.69 -10.59 16.53
CA ASN A 254 -18.30 -11.57 17.47
C ASN A 254 -18.14 -11.13 18.93
N LYS A 255 -17.02 -10.51 19.29
CA LYS A 255 -16.79 -9.99 20.64
C LYS A 255 -17.72 -8.81 20.93
N GLU A 256 -17.81 -7.84 20.05
CA GLU A 256 -18.73 -6.70 20.20
C GLU A 256 -20.19 -7.16 20.35
N TYR A 257 -20.61 -8.16 19.57
CA TYR A 257 -21.95 -8.74 19.66
C TYR A 257 -22.18 -9.45 21.00
N SER A 258 -21.20 -10.17 21.51
CA SER A 258 -21.25 -10.85 22.81
C SER A 258 -21.36 -9.85 23.97
N ASP A 259 -20.51 -8.81 23.93
CA ASP A 259 -20.49 -7.76 24.95
C ASP A 259 -21.81 -6.98 24.95
N TYR A 260 -22.38 -6.66 23.80
CA TYR A 260 -23.71 -6.04 23.67
C TYR A 260 -24.81 -6.89 24.27
N ASN A 261 -24.85 -8.19 23.95
CA ASN A 261 -25.89 -9.09 24.52
C ASN A 261 -25.76 -9.24 26.04
N TYR A 262 -24.55 -9.22 26.57
CA TYR A 262 -24.28 -9.24 28.00
C TYR A 262 -24.82 -7.97 28.68
N GLU A 263 -24.52 -6.81 28.13
CA GLU A 263 -24.95 -5.50 28.64
C GLU A 263 -26.50 -5.36 28.59
N LYS A 264 -27.11 -5.79 27.47
CA LYS A 264 -28.55 -5.82 27.29
C LYS A 264 -29.24 -6.74 28.32
N LYS A 265 -28.68 -7.92 28.55
CA LYS A 265 -29.22 -8.90 29.53
C LYS A 265 -29.14 -8.38 30.95
N ASN A 266 -28.14 -7.57 31.27
CA ASN A 266 -27.94 -6.99 32.59
C ASN A 266 -28.61 -5.61 32.78
N GLY A 267 -29.45 -5.15 31.84
CA GLY A 267 -30.16 -3.88 31.91
C GLY A 267 -29.28 -2.63 31.87
N MET A 268 -28.03 -2.77 31.39
CA MET A 268 -27.08 -1.65 31.24
C MET A 268 -27.35 -0.81 29.98
N ILE A 269 -28.10 -1.35 29.01
CA ILE A 269 -28.52 -0.64 27.79
C ILE A 269 -30.05 -0.73 27.68
N ALA A 270 -30.72 0.40 27.45
CA ALA A 270 -32.16 0.44 27.20
C ALA A 270 -32.50 -0.27 25.89
N MET A 271 -33.64 -0.94 25.80
CA MET A 271 -34.00 -1.81 24.66
C MET A 271 -34.11 -1.08 23.31
N ASP A 272 -34.19 0.25 23.28
CA ASP A 272 -34.59 1.02 22.10
C ASP A 272 -33.45 1.66 21.30
N ASP A 273 -32.24 1.77 21.86
CA ASP A 273 -31.16 2.58 21.21
C ASP A 273 -30.39 1.90 20.06
N TYR A 274 -30.48 0.58 19.90
CA TYR A 274 -29.60 -0.12 18.96
C TYR A 274 -30.19 -0.38 17.59
N SER A 275 -31.49 -0.25 17.41
CA SER A 275 -32.14 -0.52 16.10
C SER A 275 -32.15 0.68 15.16
N ALA A 276 -32.03 1.89 15.68
CA ALA A 276 -32.09 3.12 14.87
C ALA A 276 -30.79 3.44 14.13
N ASP A 277 -29.62 3.18 14.73
CA ASP A 277 -28.32 3.57 14.18
C ASP A 277 -27.73 2.63 13.10
N ARG A 278 -28.29 1.42 12.94
CA ARG A 278 -27.81 0.45 11.93
C ARG A 278 -28.64 0.40 10.65
N MET A 279 -29.79 1.09 10.60
CA MET A 279 -30.66 1.13 9.43
C MET A 279 -30.68 2.50 8.72
N SER A 280 -29.95 3.48 9.19
CA SER A 280 -29.69 4.76 8.52
C SER A 280 -28.28 4.80 7.92
#